data_17d00718b7f779851aa1352390870215
#
_entry.id   17d00718b7f779851aa1352390870215
#
_cell.length_a   1.000
_cell.length_b   1.000
_cell.length_c   1.000
_cell.angle_alpha   90.00
_cell.angle_beta   90.00
_cell.angle_gamma   90.00
#
_symmetry.space_group_name_H-M   'P 1'
#
loop_
_entity.id
_entity.type
_entity.pdbx_description
1 polymer ?
#
loop_
_entity_poly.entity_id
_entity_poly.type
_entity_poly.pdbx_seq_one_letter_code
_entity_poly.pdbx_strand_id
1 'polypeptide(L)'
;AVDKSKLATDIELALRDVLFNFSKATVRPESYSKLDLAAQIIKSSQGGTYLLIGHTDKKGTDAYNLALSRARAAEVVKELEKRGVDPSQIKSKGMGEAEAKVAETASDEERLQDRKVQVKYVLDSEWDSIPKNDIPTKLIIKK
;
A
#
# COMPACT_ATOMS: atom_id res chain seq x y z
N ALA A 1 12.68 -22.82 -7.30
CA ALA A 1 11.47 -22.06 -7.61
C ALA A 1 11.19 -21.03 -6.52
N VAL A 2 10.76 -19.84 -6.90
CA VAL A 2 10.45 -18.76 -5.95
C VAL A 2 9.02 -18.90 -5.48
N ASP A 3 8.82 -18.94 -4.16
CA ASP A 3 7.47 -18.94 -3.58
C ASP A 3 6.96 -17.48 -3.51
N LYS A 4 6.19 -17.08 -4.50
CA LYS A 4 5.73 -15.71 -4.65
C LYS A 4 4.73 -15.29 -3.57
N SER A 5 3.96 -16.25 -3.04
CA SER A 5 3.04 -15.95 -1.94
C SER A 5 3.81 -15.65 -0.65
N LYS A 6 4.90 -16.37 -0.41
CA LYS A 6 5.76 -16.07 0.73
C LYS A 6 6.44 -14.71 0.57
N LEU A 7 6.88 -14.40 -0.65
CA LEU A 7 7.48 -13.10 -0.91
C LEU A 7 6.49 -11.96 -0.70
N ALA A 8 5.20 -12.16 -1.00
CA ALA A 8 4.19 -11.15 -0.69
C ALA A 8 4.17 -10.83 0.80
N THR A 9 4.27 -11.84 1.65
CA THR A 9 4.37 -11.63 3.09
C THR A 9 5.63 -10.87 3.47
N ASP A 10 6.76 -11.21 2.84
CA ASP A 10 8.03 -10.54 3.11
C ASP A 10 7.98 -9.07 2.67
N ILE A 11 7.36 -8.79 1.53
CA ILE A 11 7.18 -7.41 1.05
C ILE A 11 6.29 -6.63 2.02
N GLU A 12 5.21 -7.24 2.48
CA GLU A 12 4.30 -6.60 3.44
C GLU A 12 5.03 -6.27 4.74
N LEU A 13 5.88 -7.16 5.23
CA LEU A 13 6.68 -6.91 6.42
C LEU A 13 7.67 -5.76 6.19
N ALA A 14 8.28 -5.71 5.00
CA ALA A 14 9.21 -4.63 4.67
C ALA A 14 8.49 -3.27 4.63
N LEU A 15 7.23 -3.25 4.21
CA LEU A 15 6.45 -2.03 4.11
C LEU A 15 5.73 -1.68 5.42
N ARG A 16 5.84 -2.51 6.44
CA ARG A 16 5.24 -2.22 7.75
C ARG A 16 5.84 -0.92 8.29
N ASP A 17 4.98 -0.10 8.85
CA ASP A 17 5.40 1.17 9.47
C ASP A 17 5.99 2.18 8.49
N VAL A 18 5.71 2.05 7.19
CA VAL A 18 6.01 3.12 6.25
C VAL A 18 5.22 4.36 6.66
N LEU A 19 5.93 5.45 6.88
CA LEU A 19 5.36 6.68 7.42
C LEU A 19 5.08 7.70 6.32
N PHE A 20 3.93 8.36 6.44
CA PHE A 20 3.54 9.43 5.53
C PHE A 20 3.46 10.74 6.31
N ASN A 21 3.62 11.84 5.59
CA ASN A 21 3.38 13.15 6.18
C ASN A 21 1.89 13.25 6.54
N PHE A 22 1.60 13.95 7.62
CA PHE A 22 0.24 14.05 8.15
C PHE A 22 -0.75 14.50 7.07
N SER A 23 -1.84 13.75 6.93
CA SER A 23 -2.91 14.01 5.95
C SER A 23 -2.45 14.07 4.50
N LYS A 24 -1.30 13.45 4.18
CA LYS A 24 -0.73 13.46 2.84
C LYS A 24 -0.35 12.07 2.38
N ALA A 25 -0.14 11.94 1.08
CA ALA A 25 0.34 10.70 0.48
C ALA A 25 1.86 10.69 0.28
N THR A 26 2.57 11.70 0.77
CA THR A 26 4.02 11.78 0.61
C THR A 26 4.71 10.92 1.67
N VAL A 27 5.54 9.98 1.22
CA VAL A 27 6.30 9.12 2.13
C VAL A 27 7.41 9.91 2.81
N ARG A 28 7.55 9.71 4.11
CA ARG A 28 8.60 10.39 4.88
C ARG A 28 9.96 9.73 4.63
N PRO A 29 11.05 10.52 4.58
CA PRO A 29 12.38 9.97 4.30
C PRO A 29 12.84 8.86 5.24
N GLU A 30 12.38 8.86 6.50
CA GLU A 30 12.69 7.80 7.45
C GLU A 30 12.26 6.42 6.95
N SER A 31 11.34 6.35 6.02
CA SER A 31 10.80 5.10 5.48
C SER A 31 11.49 4.63 4.21
N TYR A 32 12.45 5.38 3.69
CA TYR A 32 13.09 5.04 2.41
C TYR A 32 13.82 3.71 2.46
N SER A 33 14.45 3.35 3.59
CA SER A 33 15.12 2.05 3.71
C SER A 33 14.14 0.88 3.60
N LYS A 34 12.91 1.07 4.08
CA LYS A 34 11.84 0.07 3.97
C LYS A 34 11.43 -0.12 2.52
N LEU A 35 11.33 0.99 1.79
CA LEU A 35 11.02 0.94 0.35
C LEU A 35 12.14 0.27 -0.43
N ASP A 36 13.39 0.54 -0.08
CA ASP A 36 14.54 -0.11 -0.72
C ASP A 36 14.49 -1.61 -0.56
N LEU A 37 14.19 -2.09 0.65
CA LEU A 37 14.09 -3.52 0.93
C LEU A 37 12.94 -4.15 0.15
N ALA A 38 11.76 -3.53 0.18
CA ALA A 38 10.61 -4.05 -0.55
C ALA A 38 10.91 -4.14 -2.06
N ALA A 39 11.56 -3.12 -2.61
CA ALA A 39 11.93 -3.11 -4.03
C ALA A 39 12.87 -4.26 -4.36
N GLN A 40 13.87 -4.54 -3.50
CA GLN A 40 14.78 -5.66 -3.70
C GLN A 40 14.04 -6.99 -3.75
N ILE A 41 13.09 -7.19 -2.84
CA ILE A 41 12.33 -8.43 -2.78
C ILE A 41 11.52 -8.63 -4.06
N ILE A 42 10.84 -7.58 -4.52
CA ILE A 42 10.02 -7.66 -5.74
C ILE A 42 10.91 -7.96 -6.95
N LYS A 43 12.03 -7.28 -7.08
CA LYS A 43 12.94 -7.48 -8.20
C LYS A 43 13.51 -8.90 -8.23
N SER A 44 13.66 -9.54 -7.08
CA SER A 44 14.18 -10.90 -6.99
C SER A 44 13.09 -11.96 -7.19
N SER A 45 11.84 -11.58 -7.36
CA SER A 45 10.70 -12.50 -7.37
C SER A 45 10.43 -13.16 -8.72
N GLN A 46 11.33 -13.00 -9.68
CA GLN A 46 11.19 -13.66 -11.00
C GLN A 46 9.86 -13.32 -11.68
N GLY A 47 9.54 -12.05 -11.75
CA GLY A 47 8.33 -11.59 -12.44
C GLY A 47 7.04 -11.71 -11.64
N GLY A 48 7.11 -11.94 -10.33
CA GLY A 48 5.93 -11.98 -9.48
C GLY A 48 5.14 -10.68 -9.56
N THR A 49 3.82 -10.80 -9.48
CA THR A 49 2.89 -9.68 -9.58
C THR A 49 2.17 -9.48 -8.25
N TYR A 50 2.20 -8.26 -7.75
CA TYR A 50 1.74 -7.96 -6.40
C TYR A 50 0.80 -6.77 -6.38
N LEU A 51 -0.30 -6.92 -5.64
CA LEU A 51 -1.27 -5.85 -5.42
C LEU A 51 -1.02 -5.27 -4.02
N LEU A 52 -0.77 -3.97 -3.97
CA LEU A 52 -0.58 -3.24 -2.72
C LEU A 52 -1.91 -2.60 -2.32
N ILE A 53 -2.38 -2.88 -1.11
CA ILE A 53 -3.69 -2.43 -0.63
C ILE A 53 -3.50 -1.54 0.59
N GLY A 54 -3.86 -0.27 0.43
CA GLY A 54 -3.79 0.69 1.53
C GLY A 54 -5.00 0.60 2.43
N HIS A 55 -4.77 0.69 3.74
CA HIS A 55 -5.80 0.70 4.78
C HIS A 55 -5.61 1.87 5.71
N THR A 56 -6.71 2.40 6.23
CA THR A 56 -6.70 3.44 7.26
C THR A 56 -7.39 2.95 8.52
N ASP A 57 -7.23 3.69 9.63
CA ASP A 57 -8.07 3.51 10.80
C ASP A 57 -9.41 4.24 10.58
N LYS A 58 -10.27 4.22 11.60
CA LYS A 58 -11.62 4.77 11.52
C LYS A 58 -11.71 6.28 11.77
N LYS A 59 -10.60 6.95 12.06
CA LYS A 59 -10.62 8.37 12.33
C LYS A 59 -10.80 9.17 11.05
N GLY A 60 -11.78 10.07 11.03
CA GLY A 60 -12.11 10.86 9.84
C GLY A 60 -13.32 10.29 9.10
N THR A 61 -13.65 10.88 7.96
CA THR A 61 -14.78 10.41 7.15
C THR A 61 -14.40 9.23 6.28
N ASP A 62 -15.38 8.38 5.95
CA ASP A 62 -15.17 7.24 5.06
C ASP A 62 -14.59 7.69 3.71
N ALA A 63 -15.17 8.75 3.13
CA ALA A 63 -14.75 9.23 1.82
C ALA A 63 -13.30 9.73 1.85
N TYR A 64 -12.92 10.45 2.89
CA TYR A 64 -11.56 10.95 3.04
C TYR A 64 -10.57 9.78 3.18
N ASN A 65 -10.90 8.82 4.04
CA ASN A 65 -10.04 7.67 4.30
C ASN A 65 -9.88 6.80 3.05
N LEU A 66 -10.94 6.63 2.29
CA LEU A 66 -10.86 5.89 1.03
C LEU A 66 -9.92 6.57 0.04
N ALA A 67 -10.08 7.87 -0.15
CA ALA A 67 -9.22 8.64 -1.05
C ALA A 67 -7.76 8.63 -0.57
N LEU A 68 -7.54 8.81 0.73
CA LEU A 68 -6.19 8.84 1.29
C LEU A 68 -5.49 7.49 1.14
N SER A 69 -6.19 6.38 1.42
CA SER A 69 -5.61 5.05 1.30
C SER A 69 -5.23 4.73 -0.14
N ARG A 70 -6.06 5.13 -1.10
CA ARG A 70 -5.76 4.96 -2.51
C ARG A 70 -4.52 5.76 -2.93
N ALA A 71 -4.46 7.02 -2.51
CA ALA A 71 -3.33 7.88 -2.82
C ALA A 71 -2.03 7.36 -2.21
N ARG A 72 -2.07 6.89 -0.96
CA ARG A 72 -0.90 6.37 -0.27
C ARG A 72 -0.40 5.07 -0.90
N ALA A 73 -1.28 4.16 -1.25
CA ALA A 73 -0.89 2.92 -1.92
C ALA A 73 -0.26 3.21 -3.28
N ALA A 74 -0.85 4.14 -4.04
CA ALA A 74 -0.31 4.56 -5.32
C ALA A 74 1.06 5.22 -5.17
N GLU A 75 1.27 5.99 -4.12
CA GLU A 75 2.57 6.63 -3.87
C GLU A 75 3.63 5.58 -3.55
N VAL A 76 3.29 4.54 -2.77
CA VAL A 76 4.23 3.45 -2.51
C VAL A 76 4.62 2.76 -3.83
N VAL A 77 3.66 2.48 -4.70
CA VAL A 77 3.96 1.90 -6.03
C VAL A 77 4.93 2.80 -6.80
N LYS A 78 4.66 4.10 -6.82
CA LYS A 78 5.52 5.05 -7.52
C LYS A 78 6.94 5.05 -6.95
N GLU A 79 7.08 5.01 -5.63
CA GLU A 79 8.38 4.97 -4.98
C GLU A 79 9.14 3.68 -5.27
N LEU A 80 8.42 2.56 -5.36
CA LEU A 80 9.04 1.28 -5.73
C LEU A 80 9.51 1.31 -7.18
N GLU A 81 8.74 1.91 -8.08
CA GLU A 81 9.14 2.06 -9.48
C GLU A 81 10.40 2.92 -9.62
N LYS A 82 10.52 3.96 -8.80
CA LYS A 82 11.73 4.78 -8.78
C LYS A 82 12.96 3.97 -8.38
N ARG A 83 12.77 2.88 -7.64
CA ARG A 83 13.84 2.00 -7.19
C ARG A 83 14.09 0.82 -8.12
N GLY A 84 13.51 0.88 -9.31
CA GLY A 84 13.78 -0.10 -10.37
C GLY A 84 12.81 -1.25 -10.45
N VAL A 85 11.71 -1.23 -9.69
CA VAL A 85 10.68 -2.26 -9.83
C VAL A 85 9.97 -2.07 -11.17
N ASP A 86 9.79 -3.17 -11.90
CA ASP A 86 9.08 -3.13 -13.17
C ASP A 86 7.63 -2.75 -12.93
N PRO A 87 7.11 -1.71 -13.60
CA PRO A 87 5.72 -1.28 -13.43
C PRO A 87 4.68 -2.38 -13.65
N SER A 88 5.00 -3.39 -14.46
CA SER A 88 4.08 -4.49 -14.72
C SER A 88 3.93 -5.44 -13.54
N GLN A 89 4.79 -5.33 -12.53
CA GLN A 89 4.77 -6.22 -11.37
C GLN A 89 3.93 -5.71 -10.22
N ILE A 90 3.54 -4.44 -10.21
CA ILE A 90 2.87 -3.84 -9.05
C ILE A 90 1.67 -3.01 -9.46
N LYS A 91 0.63 -3.12 -8.64
CA LYS A 91 -0.60 -2.32 -8.76
C LYS A 91 -1.05 -1.90 -7.37
N SER A 92 -1.89 -0.90 -7.29
CA SER A 92 -2.35 -0.40 -6.00
C SER A 92 -3.86 -0.28 -5.91
N LYS A 93 -4.36 -0.37 -4.67
CA LYS A 93 -5.78 -0.26 -4.34
C LYS A 93 -5.88 0.35 -2.95
N GLY A 94 -6.99 1.03 -2.66
CA GLY A 94 -7.25 1.55 -1.32
C GLY A 94 -8.59 1.07 -0.81
N MET A 95 -8.62 0.64 0.45
CA MET A 95 -9.82 0.15 1.11
C MET A 95 -10.35 1.13 2.18
N GLY A 96 -9.60 2.22 2.44
CA GLY A 96 -9.98 3.14 3.49
C GLY A 96 -10.10 2.42 4.82
N GLU A 97 -11.17 2.68 5.56
CA GLU A 97 -11.40 2.08 6.87
C GLU A 97 -12.27 0.81 6.82
N ALA A 98 -12.56 0.29 5.62
CA ALA A 98 -13.52 -0.82 5.46
C ALA A 98 -13.17 -2.05 6.31
N GLU A 99 -11.88 -2.29 6.55
CA GLU A 99 -11.42 -3.43 7.34
C GLU A 99 -10.84 -3.02 8.68
N ALA A 100 -11.01 -1.77 9.09
CA ALA A 100 -10.52 -1.31 10.37
C ALA A 100 -11.33 -1.95 11.52
N LYS A 101 -10.62 -2.37 12.55
CA LYS A 101 -11.21 -3.10 13.69
C LYS A 101 -11.24 -2.29 14.97
N VAL A 102 -10.36 -1.29 15.06
CA VAL A 102 -10.21 -0.50 16.28
C VAL A 102 -11.13 0.71 16.23
N ALA A 103 -11.79 1.00 17.34
CA ALA A 103 -12.72 2.11 17.41
C ALA A 103 -12.06 3.45 17.13
N GLU A 104 -12.81 4.35 16.52
CA GLU A 104 -12.34 5.71 16.21
C GLU A 104 -11.87 6.45 17.47
N THR A 105 -12.50 6.17 18.61
CA THR A 105 -12.21 6.83 19.88
C THR A 105 -11.02 6.21 20.62
N ALA A 106 -10.47 5.12 20.10
CA ALA A 106 -9.29 4.50 20.71
C ALA A 106 -8.06 5.38 20.55
N SER A 107 -7.00 5.07 21.28
CA SER A 107 -5.74 5.82 21.19
C SER A 107 -5.13 5.71 19.80
N ASP A 108 -4.26 6.65 19.47
CA ASP A 108 -3.52 6.59 18.21
C ASP A 108 -2.69 5.30 18.12
N GLU A 109 -2.08 4.90 19.23
CA GLU A 109 -1.29 3.68 19.29
C GLU A 109 -2.13 2.44 18.98
N GLU A 110 -3.34 2.37 19.54
CA GLU A 110 -4.23 1.24 19.26
C GLU A 110 -4.71 1.24 17.80
N ARG A 111 -5.01 2.42 17.25
CA ARG A 111 -5.47 2.54 15.86
C ARG A 111 -4.38 2.27 14.84
N LEU A 112 -3.11 2.30 15.27
CA LEU A 112 -1.99 2.07 14.37
C LEU A 112 -2.08 0.71 13.65
N GLN A 113 -2.61 -0.31 14.31
CA GLN A 113 -2.73 -1.63 13.70
C GLN A 113 -3.63 -1.65 12.46
N ASP A 114 -4.52 -0.67 12.32
CA ASP A 114 -5.40 -0.56 11.16
C ASP A 114 -4.78 0.25 10.02
N ARG A 115 -3.72 0.99 10.28
CA ARG A 115 -3.02 1.78 9.26
C ARG A 115 -1.88 0.96 8.68
N LYS A 116 -2.07 0.44 7.47
CA LYS A 116 -1.09 -0.48 6.88
C LYS A 116 -1.20 -0.54 5.37
N VAL A 117 -0.17 -1.09 4.73
CA VAL A 117 -0.21 -1.51 3.34
C VAL A 117 -0.13 -3.03 3.34
N GLN A 118 -1.17 -3.66 2.83
CA GLN A 118 -1.25 -5.11 2.67
C GLN A 118 -0.72 -5.46 1.28
N VAL A 119 -0.06 -6.62 1.16
CA VAL A 119 0.48 -7.06 -0.13
C VAL A 119 -0.08 -8.45 -0.46
N LYS A 120 -0.64 -8.58 -1.66
CA LYS A 120 -1.16 -9.86 -2.14
C LYS A 120 -0.46 -10.25 -3.45
N TYR A 121 -0.02 -11.49 -3.51
CA TYR A 121 0.40 -12.07 -4.79
C TYR A 121 -0.85 -12.38 -5.61
N VAL A 122 -0.87 -11.92 -6.86
CA VAL A 122 -2.02 -12.11 -7.75
C VAL A 122 -1.59 -12.94 -8.95
N LEU A 123 -2.39 -13.96 -9.28
CA LEU A 123 -2.12 -14.81 -10.42
C LEU A 123 -2.31 -14.07 -11.74
N ASP A 124 -1.53 -14.46 -12.75
CA ASP A 124 -1.58 -13.81 -14.07
C ASP A 124 -2.99 -13.77 -14.66
N SER A 125 -3.77 -14.82 -14.44
CA SER A 125 -5.15 -14.88 -14.96
C SER A 125 -6.05 -13.77 -14.42
N GLU A 126 -5.74 -13.22 -13.26
CA GLU A 126 -6.53 -12.16 -12.63
C GLU A 126 -5.87 -10.78 -12.76
N TRP A 127 -4.55 -10.77 -12.97
CA TRP A 127 -3.76 -9.55 -12.90
C TRP A 127 -4.21 -8.49 -13.90
N ASP A 128 -4.46 -8.91 -15.14
CA ASP A 128 -4.79 -7.96 -16.21
C ASP A 128 -6.13 -7.26 -16.00
N SER A 129 -7.03 -7.86 -15.20
CA SER A 129 -8.34 -7.28 -14.91
C SER A 129 -8.27 -6.21 -13.83
N ILE A 130 -7.15 -6.08 -13.13
CA ILE A 130 -7.00 -5.13 -12.03
C ILE A 130 -6.42 -3.81 -12.57
N PRO A 131 -7.04 -2.66 -12.29
CA PRO A 131 -6.47 -1.37 -12.69
C PRO A 131 -5.11 -1.15 -12.06
N LYS A 132 -4.24 -0.44 -12.76
CA LYS A 132 -2.88 -0.13 -12.27
C LYS A 132 -2.94 0.57 -10.91
N ASN A 133 -3.78 1.58 -10.81
CA ASN A 133 -4.01 2.30 -9.56
C ASN A 133 -5.51 2.51 -9.42
N ASP A 134 -6.05 2.13 -8.28
CA ASP A 134 -7.47 2.31 -8.00
C ASP A 134 -7.69 3.70 -7.37
N ILE A 135 -7.41 4.74 -8.16
CA ILE A 135 -7.56 6.13 -7.72
C ILE A 135 -8.75 6.75 -8.46
N PRO A 136 -9.71 7.34 -7.73
CA PRO A 136 -10.82 8.03 -8.39
C PRO A 136 -10.31 9.18 -9.25
N THR A 137 -11.00 9.45 -10.39
CA THR A 137 -10.65 10.57 -11.26
C THR A 137 -10.71 11.90 -10.53
N LYS A 138 -11.56 11.98 -9.51
CA LYS A 138 -11.61 13.14 -8.63
C LYS A 138 -11.15 12.70 -7.26
N LEU A 139 -9.86 12.75 -7.04
CA LEU A 139 -9.31 12.46 -5.74
C LEU A 139 -9.39 13.71 -4.88
N ILE A 140 -10.24 13.68 -3.87
CA ILE A 140 -10.42 14.82 -2.99
C ILE A 140 -9.83 14.49 -1.65
N ILE A 141 -8.57 14.85 -1.46
CA ILE A 141 -7.91 14.79 -0.16
C ILE A 141 -7.88 16.21 0.38
N LYS A 142 -9.04 16.78 0.53
CA LYS A 142 -9.16 18.13 1.06
C LYS A 142 -9.56 18.05 2.51
N LYS A 143 -8.81 18.68 3.31
CA LYS A 143 -9.10 18.86 4.71
C LYS A 143 -8.96 20.32 5.05
#